data_012c88d11110b781ef3e937959376d37
#
_entry.id   012c88d11110b781ef3e937959376d37
#
_cell.length_a   1.000
_cell.length_b   1.000
_cell.length_c   1.000
_cell.angle_alpha   90.00
_cell.angle_beta   90.00
_cell.angle_gamma   90.00
#
_symmetry.space_group_name_H-M   'P 1'
#
loop_
_entity.id
_entity.type
_entity.pdbx_description
1 polymer ?
#
loop_
_entity_poly.entity_id
_entity_poly.type
_entity_poly.pdbx_seq_one_letter_code
_entity_poly.pdbx_strand_id
1 'polypeptide(L)'
;VIIAGGTVDTFESAVASLKPGGKIGSVNYLGSGDYVKIPRVEWGVGMGHKQIQGGLMPGGRLRMEKLGSLVASGRLDVSPMATHVFDGWEHIPEALQLMKDKPAELIKPIVRLV
;
A
#
# COMPACT_ATOMS: atom_id res chain seq x y z
N VAL A 1 -2.59 -5.44 -13.37
CA VAL A 1 -3.49 -4.86 -12.35
C VAL A 1 -2.68 -4.59 -11.09
N ILE A 2 -2.92 -3.45 -10.44
CA ILE A 2 -2.38 -3.11 -9.12
C ILE A 2 -3.55 -3.00 -8.15
N ILE A 3 -3.46 -3.70 -7.02
CA ILE A 3 -4.43 -3.63 -5.92
C ILE A 3 -3.80 -2.77 -4.81
N ALA A 4 -4.33 -1.56 -4.60
CA ALA A 4 -3.83 -0.60 -3.62
C ALA A 4 -4.81 -0.32 -2.47
N GLY A 5 -5.98 -0.96 -2.48
CA GLY A 5 -7.02 -0.84 -1.46
C GLY A 5 -8.11 -1.90 -1.66
N GLY A 6 -9.13 -1.88 -0.81
CA GLY A 6 -10.28 -2.78 -0.89
C GLY A 6 -10.17 -4.02 0.01
N THR A 7 -11.04 -4.98 -0.27
CA THR A 7 -11.24 -6.22 0.50
C THR A 7 -10.86 -7.45 -0.34
N VAL A 8 -11.15 -8.63 0.17
CA VAL A 8 -10.97 -9.90 -0.55
C VAL A 8 -11.75 -9.95 -1.87
N ASP A 9 -12.94 -9.32 -1.95
CA ASP A 9 -13.75 -9.27 -3.16
C ASP A 9 -13.08 -8.44 -4.27
N THR A 10 -12.29 -7.43 -3.89
CA THR A 10 -11.47 -6.64 -4.82
C THR A 10 -10.45 -7.53 -5.52
N PHE A 11 -9.91 -8.52 -4.82
CA PHE A 11 -8.97 -9.48 -5.38
C PHE A 11 -9.64 -10.35 -6.46
N GLU A 12 -10.84 -10.86 -6.19
CA GLU A 12 -11.61 -11.63 -7.17
C GLU A 12 -11.88 -10.82 -8.46
N SER A 13 -12.30 -9.56 -8.29
CA SER A 13 -12.52 -8.63 -9.40
C SER A 13 -11.23 -8.35 -10.19
N ALA A 14 -10.09 -8.24 -9.50
CA ALA A 14 -8.80 -8.06 -10.15
C ALA A 14 -8.40 -9.29 -10.99
N VAL A 15 -8.65 -10.49 -10.49
CA VAL A 15 -8.42 -11.73 -11.25
C VAL A 15 -9.31 -11.81 -12.47
N ALA A 16 -10.60 -11.46 -12.34
CA ALA A 16 -11.58 -11.47 -13.44
C ALA A 16 -11.19 -10.50 -14.57
N SER A 17 -10.71 -9.29 -14.22
CA SER A 17 -10.31 -8.28 -15.20
C SER A 17 -8.95 -8.54 -15.85
N LEU A 18 -8.18 -9.49 -15.35
CA LEU A 18 -6.83 -9.76 -15.82
C LEU A 18 -6.84 -10.63 -17.06
N LYS A 19 -6.24 -10.16 -18.14
CA LYS A 19 -6.05 -10.95 -19.36
C LYS A 19 -5.10 -12.14 -19.13
N PRO A 20 -5.15 -13.20 -19.95
CA PRO A 20 -4.16 -14.28 -19.94
C PRO A 20 -2.73 -13.75 -20.00
N GLY A 21 -1.82 -14.35 -19.24
CA GLY A 21 -0.43 -13.92 -19.10
C GLY A 21 -0.22 -12.65 -18.28
N GLY A 22 -1.29 -12.02 -17.80
CA GLY A 22 -1.22 -10.77 -17.05
C GLY A 22 -0.72 -10.97 -15.62
N LYS A 23 -0.36 -9.86 -14.96
CA LYS A 23 0.17 -9.84 -13.59
C LYS A 23 -0.69 -8.99 -12.66
N ILE A 24 -0.90 -9.48 -11.46
CA ILE A 24 -1.47 -8.72 -10.34
C ILE A 24 -0.33 -8.43 -9.36
N GLY A 25 -0.12 -7.16 -9.04
CA GLY A 25 0.67 -6.71 -7.90
C GLY A 25 -0.25 -6.23 -6.80
N SER A 26 -0.10 -6.73 -5.57
CA SER A 26 -0.87 -6.26 -4.43
C SER A 26 0.04 -5.55 -3.44
N VAL A 27 -0.34 -4.34 -3.06
CA VAL A 27 0.26 -3.54 -1.98
C VAL A 27 -0.75 -3.30 -0.86
N ASN A 28 -1.86 -4.04 -0.88
CA ASN A 28 -2.96 -3.93 0.06
C ASN A 28 -2.96 -5.09 1.05
N TYR A 29 -3.45 -4.84 2.26
CA TYR A 29 -3.63 -5.83 3.32
C TYR A 29 -4.84 -6.76 3.11
N LEU A 30 -5.68 -6.52 2.11
CA LEU A 30 -6.82 -7.34 1.69
C LEU A 30 -7.89 -7.63 2.77
N GLY A 31 -7.97 -6.80 3.80
CA GLY A 31 -8.99 -6.93 4.84
C GLY A 31 -8.65 -8.00 5.89
N SER A 32 -9.63 -8.84 6.24
CA SER A 32 -9.54 -9.87 7.29
C SER A 32 -9.94 -11.25 6.73
N GLY A 33 -9.59 -12.31 7.46
CA GLY A 33 -9.87 -13.69 7.08
C GLY A 33 -8.60 -14.47 6.78
N ASP A 34 -8.74 -15.79 6.71
CA ASP A 34 -7.61 -16.70 6.56
C ASP A 34 -7.23 -16.95 5.09
N TYR A 35 -8.13 -16.64 4.15
CA TYR A 35 -7.96 -17.00 2.75
C TYR A 35 -8.39 -15.88 1.81
N VAL A 36 -7.67 -15.78 0.71
CA VAL A 36 -8.08 -15.04 -0.49
C VAL A 36 -8.47 -16.06 -1.55
N LYS A 37 -9.71 -16.01 -2.02
CA LYS A 37 -10.23 -16.95 -3.01
C LYS A 37 -9.79 -16.53 -4.41
N ILE A 38 -9.40 -17.50 -5.22
CA ILE A 38 -9.10 -17.32 -6.62
C ILE A 38 -10.25 -17.96 -7.43
N PRO A 39 -11.04 -17.16 -8.16
CA PRO A 39 -12.13 -17.70 -8.97
C PRO A 39 -11.55 -18.57 -10.10
N ARG A 40 -11.96 -19.84 -10.14
CA ARG A 40 -11.37 -20.87 -10.99
C ARG A 40 -11.48 -20.56 -12.48
N VAL A 41 -12.63 -20.09 -12.93
CA VAL A 41 -12.89 -19.83 -14.36
C VAL A 41 -12.09 -18.60 -14.82
N GLU A 42 -12.20 -17.52 -14.08
CA GLU A 42 -11.51 -16.25 -14.34
C GLU A 42 -9.99 -16.39 -14.23
N TRP A 43 -9.52 -17.31 -13.41
CA TRP A 43 -8.11 -17.71 -13.35
C TRP A 43 -7.64 -18.44 -14.61
N GLY A 44 -8.59 -18.80 -15.50
CA GLY A 44 -8.33 -19.58 -16.70
C GLY A 44 -8.10 -21.06 -16.40
N VAL A 45 -8.80 -21.60 -15.41
CA VAL A 45 -8.70 -22.99 -14.92
C VAL A 45 -7.26 -23.46 -14.69
N GLY A 46 -6.37 -22.55 -14.32
CA GLY A 46 -4.92 -22.80 -14.12
C GLY A 46 -4.09 -22.70 -15.40
N MET A 47 -4.71 -22.55 -16.57
CA MET A 47 -4.01 -22.48 -17.86
C MET A 47 -3.86 -21.05 -18.41
N GLY A 48 -4.39 -20.05 -17.71
CA GLY A 48 -4.34 -18.65 -18.15
C GLY A 48 -2.97 -17.98 -17.98
N HIS A 49 -1.98 -18.65 -17.40
CA HIS A 49 -0.64 -18.13 -17.10
C HIS A 49 -0.64 -16.80 -16.33
N LYS A 50 -1.70 -16.52 -15.58
CA LYS A 50 -1.83 -15.34 -14.74
C LYS A 50 -0.89 -15.45 -13.55
N GLN A 51 -0.31 -14.33 -13.14
CA GLN A 51 0.65 -14.27 -12.04
C GLN A 51 0.13 -13.34 -10.95
N ILE A 52 0.35 -13.75 -9.70
CA ILE A 52 0.03 -12.95 -8.51
C ILE A 52 1.35 -12.70 -7.77
N GLN A 53 1.62 -11.44 -7.52
CA GLN A 53 2.76 -11.01 -6.73
C GLN A 53 2.27 -10.11 -5.61
N GLY A 54 2.56 -10.50 -4.37
CA GLY A 54 2.13 -9.77 -3.19
C GLY A 54 2.85 -10.30 -1.96
N GLY A 55 2.33 -9.97 -0.81
CA GLY A 55 2.90 -10.33 0.46
C GLY A 55 3.57 -9.15 1.16
N LEU A 56 4.14 -9.41 2.32
CA LEU A 56 4.83 -8.39 3.08
C LEU A 56 6.13 -7.99 2.38
N MET A 57 6.33 -6.68 2.21
CA MET A 57 7.55 -6.18 1.58
C MET A 57 8.79 -6.61 2.38
N PRO A 58 9.78 -7.23 1.75
CA PRO A 58 11.04 -7.50 2.41
C PRO A 58 11.75 -6.17 2.69
N GLY A 59 11.70 -5.69 3.92
CA GLY A 59 12.33 -4.45 4.35
C GLY A 59 13.86 -4.48 4.23
N GLY A 60 14.52 -3.93 5.23
CA GLY A 60 15.97 -3.97 5.40
C GLY A 60 16.71 -2.72 4.93
N ARG A 61 17.94 -2.61 5.40
CA ARG A 61 18.79 -1.44 5.25
C ARG A 61 18.99 -1.04 3.79
N LEU A 62 19.31 -1.99 2.93
CA LEU A 62 19.59 -1.70 1.52
C LEU A 62 18.40 -1.04 0.80
N ARG A 63 17.17 -1.46 1.11
CA ARG A 63 15.96 -0.84 0.54
C ARG A 63 15.76 0.58 1.08
N MET A 64 15.97 0.77 2.37
CA MET A 64 15.90 2.10 2.99
C MET A 64 16.94 3.06 2.39
N GLU A 65 18.17 2.60 2.19
CA GLU A 65 19.22 3.39 1.56
C GLU A 65 18.89 3.76 0.11
N LYS A 66 18.31 2.84 -0.66
CA LYS A 66 17.85 3.12 -2.03
C LYS A 66 16.75 4.17 -2.07
N LEU A 67 15.75 4.05 -1.20
CA LEU A 67 14.67 5.04 -1.11
C LEU A 67 15.19 6.40 -0.63
N GLY A 68 16.04 6.41 0.39
CA GLY A 68 16.69 7.62 0.88
C GLY A 68 17.53 8.32 -0.20
N SER A 69 18.24 7.56 -1.02
CA SER A 69 19.00 8.10 -2.15
C SER A 69 18.12 8.74 -3.22
N LEU A 70 16.94 8.19 -3.48
CA LEU A 70 15.97 8.79 -4.42
C LEU A 70 15.44 10.12 -3.89
N VAL A 71 15.14 10.19 -2.60
CA VAL A 71 14.69 11.44 -1.95
C VAL A 71 15.84 12.46 -1.93
N ALA A 72 17.03 12.08 -1.49
CA ALA A 72 18.18 12.97 -1.39
C ALA A 72 18.63 13.53 -2.76
N SER A 73 18.45 12.76 -3.83
CA SER A 73 18.76 13.22 -5.20
C SER A 73 17.63 14.02 -5.88
N GLY A 74 16.52 14.25 -5.18
CA GLY A 74 15.33 14.93 -5.73
C GLY A 74 14.56 14.13 -6.80
N ARG A 75 14.88 12.85 -6.97
CA ARG A 75 14.18 11.97 -7.92
C ARG A 75 12.84 11.46 -7.38
N LEU A 76 12.64 11.55 -6.08
CA LEU A 76 11.40 11.23 -5.38
C LEU A 76 11.09 12.35 -4.39
N ASP A 77 10.03 13.10 -4.66
CA ASP A 77 9.50 14.09 -3.72
C ASP A 77 8.40 13.44 -2.87
N VAL A 78 8.64 13.36 -1.57
CA VAL A 78 7.69 12.83 -0.58
C VAL A 78 7.00 13.93 0.24
N SER A 79 7.35 15.20 0.01
CA SER A 79 6.79 16.32 0.77
C SER A 79 5.27 16.44 0.68
N PRO A 80 4.60 16.11 -0.45
CA PRO A 80 3.13 16.15 -0.51
C PRO A 80 2.44 15.13 0.40
N MET A 81 3.16 14.15 0.92
CA MET A 81 2.61 13.18 1.87
C MET A 81 2.47 13.76 3.28
N ALA A 82 3.24 14.78 3.63
CA ALA A 82 3.19 15.46 4.93
C ALA A 82 2.06 16.50 4.94
N THR A 83 0.83 16.05 5.14
CA THR A 83 -0.36 16.91 5.06
C THR A 83 -0.64 17.70 6.33
N HIS A 84 -0.21 17.20 7.48
CA HIS A 84 -0.41 17.83 8.78
C HIS A 84 0.91 17.82 9.55
N VAL A 85 1.39 18.98 9.94
CA VAL A 85 2.66 19.14 10.64
C VAL A 85 2.41 19.80 11.98
N PHE A 86 2.87 19.16 13.04
CA PHE A 86 2.80 19.63 14.42
C PHE A 86 4.23 19.89 14.93
N ASP A 87 4.38 20.84 15.81
CA ASP A 87 5.66 21.18 16.44
C ASP A 87 5.61 20.91 17.95
N GLY A 88 6.52 20.09 18.44
CA GLY A 88 6.66 19.75 19.86
C GLY A 88 6.05 18.40 20.24
N TRP A 89 6.60 17.84 21.32
CA TRP A 89 6.22 16.52 21.86
C TRP A 89 4.77 16.48 22.35
N GLU A 90 4.24 17.58 22.82
CA GLU A 90 2.89 17.73 23.35
C GLU A 90 1.80 17.42 22.31
N HIS A 91 2.10 17.53 21.02
CA HIS A 91 1.18 17.27 19.93
C HIS A 91 1.13 15.80 19.46
N ILE A 92 1.96 14.92 20.02
CA ILE A 92 1.91 13.48 19.67
C ILE A 92 0.51 12.88 19.87
N PRO A 93 -0.19 13.10 21.01
CA PRO A 93 -1.53 12.56 21.18
C PRO A 93 -2.53 13.05 20.12
N GLU A 94 -2.45 14.32 19.74
CA GLU A 94 -3.30 14.94 18.73
C GLU A 94 -3.05 14.31 17.34
N ALA A 95 -1.79 14.16 16.96
CA ALA A 95 -1.41 13.52 15.70
C ALA A 95 -1.87 12.05 15.63
N LEU A 96 -1.80 11.32 16.74
CA LEU A 96 -2.32 9.95 16.83
C LEU A 96 -3.85 9.89 16.73
N GLN A 97 -4.55 10.83 17.37
CA GLN A 97 -5.99 10.91 17.24
C GLN A 97 -6.42 11.21 15.81
N LEU A 98 -5.74 12.14 15.14
CA LEU A 98 -5.96 12.46 13.74
C LEU A 98 -5.78 11.23 12.83
N MET A 99 -4.76 10.40 13.10
CA MET A 99 -4.57 9.13 12.38
C MET A 99 -5.71 8.13 12.61
N LYS A 100 -6.36 8.17 13.76
CA LYS A 100 -7.52 7.32 14.08
C LYS A 100 -8.78 7.81 13.37
N ASP A 101 -8.99 9.11 13.35
CA ASP A 101 -10.18 9.76 12.77
C ASP A 101 -10.15 9.73 11.24
N LYS A 102 -8.97 9.71 10.62
CA LYS A 102 -8.72 9.58 9.18
C LYS A 102 -9.57 10.51 8.31
N PRO A 103 -9.53 11.82 8.52
CA PRO A 103 -10.22 12.74 7.63
C PRO A 103 -9.70 12.60 6.18
N ALA A 104 -10.52 12.96 5.20
CA ALA A 104 -10.25 12.69 3.79
C ALA A 104 -8.96 13.36 3.27
N GLU A 105 -8.59 14.49 3.84
CA GLU A 105 -7.39 15.27 3.49
C GLU A 105 -6.11 14.76 4.16
N LEU A 106 -6.23 13.80 5.09
CA LEU A 106 -5.06 13.26 5.80
C LEU A 106 -4.36 12.19 4.98
N ILE A 107 -3.09 12.42 4.68
CA ILE A 107 -2.18 11.38 4.18
C ILE A 107 -1.23 10.95 5.30
N LYS A 108 -0.42 11.88 5.82
CA LYS A 108 0.51 11.63 6.94
C LYS A 108 0.58 12.82 7.88
N PRO A 109 0.29 12.63 9.17
CA PRO A 109 0.68 13.60 10.19
C PRO A 109 2.16 13.42 10.52
N ILE A 110 2.85 14.52 10.72
CA ILE A 110 4.25 14.57 11.15
C ILE A 110 4.35 15.41 12.41
N VAL A 111 5.07 14.93 13.41
CA VAL A 111 5.44 15.73 14.60
C VAL A 111 6.93 16.00 14.54
N ARG A 112 7.30 17.26 14.48
CA ARG A 112 8.70 17.70 14.56
C ARG A 112 9.08 17.84 16.03
N LEU A 113 10.12 17.12 16.42
CA LEU A 113 10.61 17.07 17.80
C LEU A 113 11.79 18.05 17.94
N VAL A 114 11.49 19.33 17.88
CA VAL A 114 12.47 20.43 18.01
C VAL A 114 12.29 21.15 19.33
#